data_3b680f62d04c1c6f18c437eeaeac8f9b
#
_entry.id   3b680f62d04c1c6f18c437eeaeac8f9b
#
_cell.length_a   1.000
_cell.length_b   1.000
_cell.length_c   1.000
_cell.angle_alpha   90.00
_cell.angle_beta   90.00
_cell.angle_gamma   90.00
#
_symmetry.space_group_name_H-M   'P 1'
#
loop_
_entity.id
_entity.type
_entity.pdbx_description
1 polymer ?
#
loop_
_entity_poly.entity_id
_entity_poly.type
_entity_poly.pdbx_seq_one_letter_code
_entity_poly.pdbx_strand_id
1 'polypeptide(L)'
;MKPYIKGSLLVECTFVAIAVVVGCGGGGDHKSPPTLQTITVTATNKTIPQGSSEPFTATGQFSDGSSKDLTASASWSSSHATAASVNASGIATGIGDGTTNISASSSGVTGSTMLIVQSGNPAPLGTVVAQSETCPAGGVAGTKCYRLTVSCPGISDIHAEVKSSAPSDKASGTIVFIGGGGATEFYEGYTFGTSIIDSVVQSGYTAAQIDFPDASLGWLTGPGGGRALACRIATAFRWMYDSVHLDGAAAPFCGHGESAGSTALAFSLSHYGMASFFSMVEAAAGPPLARIDNGCLCHQPVIAGPCSATLIPQCYEPDVKAIVDATYPAPLCSQGSDSEAVTFIHDSVLSGSDTLLAFPNTDVHQLFGDNDLTAAIPEAYQWSQSVSTRKNTECVANSGHSMPNFQDAATKITADLGTFCKLQ
;
A
#
# COMPACT_ATOMS: atom_id res chain seq x y z
N MET A 1 -26.63 67.88 38.31
CA MET A 1 -25.80 68.74 39.12
C MET A 1 -24.33 68.44 38.79
N LYS A 2 -23.70 69.43 38.21
CA LYS A 2 -22.22 69.56 38.16
C LYS A 2 -21.80 70.10 39.56
N PRO A 3 -20.50 70.26 39.91
CA PRO A 3 -19.17 70.01 39.26
C PRO A 3 -18.03 69.57 40.25
N TYR A 4 -16.80 69.42 39.83
CA TYR A 4 -15.55 70.19 40.00
C TYR A 4 -14.31 69.29 39.97
N ILE A 5 -13.46 69.40 39.04
CA ILE A 5 -12.23 70.12 38.64
C ILE A 5 -11.16 70.24 39.77
N LYS A 6 -9.93 69.92 39.25
CA LYS A 6 -8.55 70.36 39.60
C LYS A 6 -7.65 69.26 40.13
N GLY A 7 -6.39 69.15 39.76
CA GLY A 7 -5.51 70.01 39.00
C GLY A 7 -4.13 69.36 38.92
N SER A 8 -3.43 69.80 37.92
CA SER A 8 -2.04 69.54 37.53
C SER A 8 -0.99 69.72 38.61
N LEU A 9 0.09 68.92 38.60
CA LEU A 9 1.43 69.46 38.86
C LEU A 9 2.51 68.61 38.12
N LEU A 10 3.12 69.22 37.10
CA LEU A 10 4.40 68.81 36.50
C LEU A 10 5.52 69.18 37.49
N VAL A 11 6.46 68.26 37.69
CA VAL A 11 7.81 68.55 38.17
C VAL A 11 8.81 67.91 37.21
N GLU A 12 9.41 68.78 36.39
CA GLU A 12 10.64 68.48 35.66
C GLU A 12 11.81 68.41 36.64
N CYS A 13 12.55 67.36 36.67
CA CYS A 13 13.89 67.30 37.24
C CYS A 13 14.91 66.96 36.17
N THR A 14 15.58 68.00 35.70
CA THR A 14 16.77 67.98 34.89
C THR A 14 17.93 67.44 35.72
N PHE A 15 18.49 66.27 35.37
CA PHE A 15 19.78 65.81 35.88
C PHE A 15 20.83 65.80 34.76
N VAL A 16 21.87 66.58 34.98
CA VAL A 16 23.08 66.72 34.18
C VAL A 16 23.88 65.41 34.28
N ALA A 17 24.16 64.81 33.16
CA ALA A 17 25.02 63.64 33.05
C ALA A 17 26.48 64.09 33.04
N ILE A 18 27.25 63.66 34.05
CA ILE A 18 28.73 63.65 33.98
C ILE A 18 29.18 62.32 33.42
N ALA A 19 29.75 62.36 32.21
CA ALA A 19 30.36 61.20 31.60
C ALA A 19 31.73 60.92 32.26
N VAL A 20 31.86 59.85 32.98
CA VAL A 20 33.18 59.27 33.34
C VAL A 20 33.45 58.13 32.38
N VAL A 21 34.33 58.35 31.45
CA VAL A 21 34.92 57.30 30.60
C VAL A 21 35.95 56.55 31.44
N VAL A 22 35.58 55.35 31.88
CA VAL A 22 36.60 54.36 32.34
C VAL A 22 36.65 53.29 31.28
N GLY A 23 37.70 53.36 30.48
CA GLY A 23 38.05 52.29 29.56
C GLY A 23 38.52 51.06 30.35
N CYS A 24 37.85 49.94 30.24
CA CYS A 24 38.37 48.63 30.55
C CYS A 24 38.11 47.77 29.32
N GLY A 25 39.17 47.52 28.57
CA GLY A 25 39.20 46.52 27.53
C GLY A 25 39.03 45.12 28.11
N GLY A 26 38.00 44.46 27.74
CA GLY A 26 37.77 43.06 27.97
C GLY A 26 37.00 42.53 26.75
N GLY A 27 37.71 42.10 25.73
CA GLY A 27 37.12 41.39 24.58
C GLY A 27 36.57 40.06 25.04
N GLY A 28 35.33 40.07 25.51
CA GLY A 28 34.51 38.88 25.64
C GLY A 28 33.80 38.68 24.35
N ASP A 29 34.20 37.65 23.58
CA ASP A 29 33.40 37.16 22.45
C ASP A 29 31.99 36.80 22.99
N HIS A 30 31.06 37.74 22.87
CA HIS A 30 29.63 37.47 23.06
C HIS A 30 29.19 36.58 21.87
N LYS A 31 29.53 35.27 21.92
CA LYS A 31 28.85 34.29 21.04
C LYS A 31 27.35 34.40 21.32
N SER A 32 26.60 34.83 20.33
CA SER A 32 25.13 34.76 20.39
C SER A 32 24.72 33.37 20.80
N PRO A 33 23.72 33.24 21.68
CA PRO A 33 23.23 31.91 22.06
C PRO A 33 22.81 31.11 20.81
N PRO A 34 23.08 29.80 20.82
CA PRO A 34 22.75 28.94 19.67
C PRO A 34 21.25 29.00 19.38
N THR A 35 20.89 29.17 18.12
CA THR A 35 19.49 29.18 17.67
C THR A 35 19.11 27.82 17.10
N LEU A 36 17.91 27.35 17.41
CA LEU A 36 17.36 26.12 16.87
C LEU A 36 17.12 26.29 15.36
N GLN A 37 17.65 25.36 14.56
CA GLN A 37 17.57 25.42 13.08
C GLN A 37 16.62 24.38 12.51
N THR A 38 16.68 23.12 12.99
CA THR A 38 15.82 22.06 12.52
C THR A 38 15.37 21.16 13.68
N ILE A 39 14.24 20.50 13.51
CA ILE A 39 13.77 19.43 14.39
C ILE A 39 13.60 18.17 13.54
N THR A 40 14.23 17.08 13.98
CA THR A 40 14.01 15.74 13.42
C THR A 40 13.12 14.96 14.35
N VAL A 41 12.00 14.44 13.85
CA VAL A 41 11.05 13.60 14.59
C VAL A 41 11.24 12.15 14.17
N THR A 42 11.48 11.25 15.13
CA THR A 42 11.69 9.82 14.90
C THR A 42 10.81 8.97 15.80
N ALA A 43 10.51 7.76 15.35
CA ALA A 43 9.85 6.70 16.11
C ALA A 43 10.43 5.35 15.70
N THR A 44 10.35 4.35 16.57
CA THR A 44 10.80 2.97 16.28
C THR A 44 9.84 2.31 15.29
N ASN A 45 8.52 2.46 15.54
CA ASN A 45 7.48 1.93 14.66
C ASN A 45 6.70 3.09 14.03
N LYS A 46 6.65 3.10 12.71
CA LYS A 46 5.85 4.07 11.96
C LYS A 46 4.48 3.53 11.55
N THR A 47 4.20 2.28 11.91
CA THR A 47 2.89 1.63 11.75
C THR A 47 2.52 0.99 13.07
N ILE A 48 1.35 1.34 13.61
CA ILE A 48 0.84 0.82 14.88
C ILE A 48 -0.60 0.35 14.74
N PRO A 49 -1.00 -0.69 15.49
CA PRO A 49 -2.41 -1.07 15.61
C PRO A 49 -3.26 0.03 16.23
N GLN A 50 -4.54 0.07 15.87
CA GLN A 50 -5.54 0.87 16.57
C GLN A 50 -5.54 0.52 18.07
N GLY A 51 -5.60 1.53 18.93
CA GLY A 51 -5.52 1.36 20.38
C GLY A 51 -4.10 1.21 20.95
N SER A 52 -3.09 1.03 20.09
CA SER A 52 -1.68 0.96 20.51
C SER A 52 -1.05 2.34 20.59
N SER A 53 0.05 2.44 21.35
CA SER A 53 0.79 3.69 21.51
C SER A 53 2.25 3.52 21.09
N GLU A 54 2.83 4.58 20.50
CA GLU A 54 4.22 4.65 20.05
C GLU A 54 4.87 5.94 20.54
N PRO A 55 6.04 5.87 21.18
CA PRO A 55 6.80 7.05 21.58
C PRO A 55 7.55 7.67 20.40
N PHE A 56 7.44 8.97 20.24
CA PHE A 56 8.18 9.79 19.29
C PHE A 56 9.22 10.62 20.01
N THR A 57 10.38 10.77 19.37
CA THR A 57 11.50 11.59 19.87
C THR A 57 11.69 12.79 18.95
N ALA A 58 11.86 13.98 19.52
CA ALA A 58 12.19 15.21 18.80
C ALA A 58 13.64 15.63 19.11
N THR A 59 14.50 15.63 18.08
CA THR A 59 15.89 16.06 18.21
C THR A 59 16.09 17.40 17.50
N GLY A 60 16.47 18.43 18.22
CA GLY A 60 16.78 19.75 17.69
C GLY A 60 18.24 19.88 17.30
N GLN A 61 18.52 20.46 16.12
CA GLN A 61 19.85 20.87 15.68
C GLN A 61 20.00 22.37 15.81
N PHE A 62 21.09 22.85 16.40
CA PHE A 62 21.36 24.24 16.69
C PHE A 62 22.46 24.83 15.79
N SER A 63 22.49 26.16 15.68
CA SER A 63 23.42 26.89 14.81
C SER A 63 24.91 26.71 15.14
N ASP A 64 25.24 26.23 16.32
CA ASP A 64 26.59 25.89 16.74
C ASP A 64 26.98 24.43 16.46
N GLY A 65 26.09 23.68 15.78
CA GLY A 65 26.26 22.25 15.46
C GLY A 65 25.87 21.30 16.60
N SER A 66 25.42 21.81 17.75
CA SER A 66 24.96 20.95 18.85
C SER A 66 23.57 20.37 18.58
N SER A 67 23.31 19.20 19.16
CA SER A 67 22.02 18.53 19.16
C SER A 67 21.46 18.46 20.55
N LYS A 68 20.12 18.60 20.68
CA LYS A 68 19.44 18.50 21.97
C LYS A 68 18.13 17.71 21.81
N ASP A 69 17.83 16.86 22.78
CA ASP A 69 16.52 16.24 22.90
C ASP A 69 15.48 17.30 23.35
N LEU A 70 14.46 17.50 22.53
CA LEU A 70 13.37 18.43 22.75
C LEU A 70 12.06 17.69 23.05
N THR A 71 12.05 16.37 23.16
CA THR A 71 10.85 15.54 23.29
C THR A 71 9.90 16.02 24.38
N ALA A 72 10.43 16.35 25.57
CA ALA A 72 9.65 16.80 26.71
C ALA A 72 9.30 18.31 26.68
N SER A 73 9.92 19.10 25.78
CA SER A 73 9.75 20.55 25.71
C SER A 73 9.08 21.06 24.44
N ALA A 74 8.98 20.22 23.42
CA ALA A 74 8.30 20.55 22.17
C ALA A 74 6.77 20.52 22.34
N SER A 75 6.09 21.31 21.53
CA SER A 75 4.64 21.22 21.36
C SER A 75 4.34 20.15 20.29
N TRP A 76 3.59 19.14 20.66
CA TRP A 76 3.24 18.02 19.78
C TRP A 76 1.86 18.20 19.16
N SER A 77 1.72 17.76 17.91
CA SER A 77 0.43 17.74 17.20
C SER A 77 0.33 16.60 16.21
N SER A 78 -0.90 16.18 15.90
CA SER A 78 -1.26 15.22 14.87
C SER A 78 -2.06 15.95 13.79
N SER A 79 -1.73 15.72 12.50
CA SER A 79 -2.45 16.34 11.37
C SER A 79 -3.86 15.77 11.17
N HIS A 80 -4.10 14.51 11.61
CA HIS A 80 -5.38 13.81 11.50
C HIS A 80 -5.69 13.13 12.84
N ALA A 81 -6.37 13.86 13.72
CA ALA A 81 -6.71 13.36 15.06
C ALA A 81 -7.64 12.15 15.06
N THR A 82 -8.35 11.86 13.96
CA THR A 82 -9.16 10.66 13.77
C THR A 82 -8.31 9.42 13.54
N ALA A 83 -7.10 9.56 12.98
CA ALA A 83 -6.16 8.45 12.82
C ALA A 83 -5.35 8.25 14.11
N ALA A 84 -4.73 9.29 14.67
CA ALA A 84 -4.02 9.19 15.94
C ALA A 84 -4.05 10.53 16.70
N SER A 85 -4.04 10.44 18.01
CA SER A 85 -3.72 11.57 18.92
C SER A 85 -2.26 11.48 19.36
N VAL A 86 -1.68 12.61 19.77
CA VAL A 86 -0.38 12.66 20.43
C VAL A 86 -0.45 13.50 21.70
N ASN A 87 0.18 13.05 22.76
CA ASN A 87 0.21 13.77 24.04
C ASN A 87 1.44 14.69 24.15
N ALA A 88 1.50 15.50 25.20
CA ALA A 88 2.59 16.45 25.45
C ALA A 88 3.98 15.78 25.66
N SER A 89 4.03 14.49 25.93
CA SER A 89 5.27 13.72 26.07
C SER A 89 5.73 13.07 24.75
N GLY A 90 5.06 13.36 23.63
CA GLY A 90 5.39 12.76 22.32
C GLY A 90 4.90 11.32 22.15
N ILE A 91 3.98 10.84 22.99
CA ILE A 91 3.40 9.50 22.83
C ILE A 91 2.16 9.63 21.97
N ALA A 92 2.20 9.02 20.76
CA ALA A 92 1.05 8.94 19.88
C ALA A 92 0.24 7.66 20.15
N THR A 93 -1.10 7.77 20.11
CA THR A 93 -2.03 6.65 20.26
C THR A 93 -2.92 6.55 19.06
N GLY A 94 -2.96 5.37 18.42
CA GLY A 94 -3.83 5.05 17.27
C GLY A 94 -5.30 5.07 17.67
N ILE A 95 -6.12 5.81 16.91
CA ILE A 95 -7.56 5.98 17.16
C ILE A 95 -8.39 5.26 16.10
N GLY A 96 -7.99 5.34 14.84
CA GLY A 96 -8.67 4.71 13.72
C GLY A 96 -7.73 4.58 12.54
N ASP A 97 -8.12 3.77 11.58
CA ASP A 97 -7.32 3.53 10.37
C ASP A 97 -7.01 4.81 9.63
N GLY A 98 -5.80 4.93 9.16
CA GLY A 98 -5.37 6.07 8.37
C GLY A 98 -3.92 6.48 8.64
N THR A 99 -3.55 7.58 8.00
CA THR A 99 -2.22 8.19 8.14
C THR A 99 -2.33 9.54 8.79
N THR A 100 -1.33 9.89 9.59
CA THR A 100 -1.19 11.23 10.17
C THR A 100 0.27 11.62 10.25
N ASN A 101 0.56 12.91 10.15
CA ASN A 101 1.89 13.42 10.48
C ASN A 101 1.92 13.81 11.97
N ILE A 102 2.83 13.19 12.72
CA ILE A 102 3.15 13.59 14.08
C ILE A 102 4.24 14.67 14.03
N SER A 103 3.93 15.84 14.54
CA SER A 103 4.78 17.02 14.44
C SER A 103 5.20 17.50 15.83
N ALA A 104 6.46 17.92 15.94
CA ALA A 104 7.03 18.59 17.10
C ALA A 104 7.46 20.01 16.75
N SER A 105 7.05 21.00 17.52
CA SER A 105 7.38 22.41 17.33
C SER A 105 8.05 22.99 18.56
N SER A 106 9.12 23.78 18.35
CA SER A 106 9.81 24.53 19.41
C SER A 106 10.44 25.77 18.79
N SER A 107 10.33 26.94 19.47
CA SER A 107 10.92 28.19 19.01
C SER A 107 10.62 28.58 17.56
N GLY A 108 9.43 28.22 17.05
CA GLY A 108 9.01 28.50 15.66
C GLY A 108 9.55 27.54 14.61
N VAL A 109 10.35 26.54 15.00
CA VAL A 109 10.83 25.46 14.12
C VAL A 109 9.96 24.23 14.31
N THR A 110 9.56 23.57 13.21
CA THR A 110 8.73 22.37 13.24
C THR A 110 9.39 21.24 12.44
N GLY A 111 9.41 20.05 13.01
CA GLY A 111 9.72 18.79 12.35
C GLY A 111 8.55 17.85 12.40
N SER A 112 8.45 16.91 11.46
CA SER A 112 7.38 15.91 11.45
C SER A 112 7.83 14.57 10.89
N THR A 113 7.10 13.50 11.22
CA THR A 113 7.21 12.19 10.60
C THR A 113 5.82 11.56 10.51
N MET A 114 5.63 10.69 9.52
CA MET A 114 4.36 10.02 9.28
C MET A 114 4.18 8.85 10.26
N LEU A 115 2.96 8.70 10.76
CA LEU A 115 2.47 7.55 11.51
C LEU A 115 1.28 6.95 10.78
N ILE A 116 1.25 5.63 10.68
CA ILE A 116 0.15 4.83 10.14
C ILE A 116 -0.55 4.13 11.29
N VAL A 117 -1.86 4.19 11.31
CA VAL A 117 -2.70 3.41 12.22
C VAL A 117 -3.51 2.43 11.39
N GLN A 118 -3.49 1.17 11.80
CA GLN A 118 -4.22 0.08 11.12
C GLN A 118 -5.01 -0.73 12.15
N SER A 119 -6.25 -1.09 11.83
CA SER A 119 -7.12 -1.85 12.75
C SER A 119 -6.80 -3.35 12.82
N GLY A 120 -5.85 -3.85 12.06
CA GLY A 120 -5.47 -5.26 12.05
C GLY A 120 -3.97 -5.49 12.09
N ASN A 121 -3.55 -6.63 12.63
CA ASN A 121 -2.21 -7.16 12.39
C ASN A 121 -2.24 -7.97 11.08
N PRO A 122 -1.19 -7.88 10.24
CA PRO A 122 -1.10 -8.75 9.09
C PRO A 122 -1.20 -10.21 9.50
N ALA A 123 -1.93 -11.01 8.73
CA ALA A 123 -1.92 -12.44 8.90
C ALA A 123 -0.50 -12.99 8.62
N PRO A 124 -0.09 -14.08 9.30
CA PRO A 124 1.23 -14.64 9.08
C PRO A 124 1.36 -15.19 7.67
N LEU A 125 2.51 -14.92 7.05
CA LEU A 125 2.91 -15.59 5.83
C LEU A 125 3.27 -17.05 6.11
N GLY A 126 3.26 -17.86 5.07
CA GLY A 126 3.73 -19.22 5.08
C GLY A 126 5.25 -19.34 4.90
N THR A 127 5.69 -20.49 4.40
CA THR A 127 7.07 -20.78 4.04
C THR A 127 7.17 -21.26 2.61
N VAL A 128 8.34 -21.08 1.99
CA VAL A 128 8.64 -21.52 0.63
C VAL A 128 9.85 -22.44 0.64
N VAL A 129 9.72 -23.60 -0.01
CA VAL A 129 10.86 -24.41 -0.46
C VAL A 129 10.98 -24.21 -1.96
N ALA A 130 12.11 -23.65 -2.42
CA ALA A 130 12.33 -23.34 -3.83
C ALA A 130 13.42 -24.23 -4.43
N GLN A 131 13.22 -24.64 -5.68
CA GLN A 131 14.18 -25.39 -6.50
C GLN A 131 14.35 -24.67 -7.84
N SER A 132 15.61 -24.51 -8.29
CA SER A 132 15.85 -24.01 -9.64
C SER A 132 15.51 -25.09 -10.67
N GLU A 133 14.84 -24.71 -11.73
CA GLU A 133 14.43 -25.60 -12.81
C GLU A 133 14.92 -25.12 -14.17
N THR A 134 14.91 -26.04 -15.15
CA THR A 134 15.09 -25.68 -16.56
C THR A 134 13.80 -25.00 -17.04
N CYS A 135 13.93 -23.77 -17.56
CA CYS A 135 12.76 -23.09 -18.11
C CYS A 135 12.13 -23.86 -19.25
N PRO A 136 10.79 -23.90 -19.37
CA PRO A 136 10.11 -24.38 -20.56
C PRO A 136 10.64 -23.70 -21.83
N ALA A 137 10.62 -24.43 -22.96
CA ALA A 137 11.06 -23.89 -24.25
C ALA A 137 10.17 -22.70 -24.66
N GLY A 138 10.78 -21.61 -25.04
CA GLY A 138 10.11 -20.35 -25.38
C GLY A 138 10.26 -19.30 -24.25
N GLY A 139 10.06 -18.03 -24.56
CA GLY A 139 10.18 -16.92 -23.62
C GLY A 139 11.45 -16.07 -23.82
N VAL A 140 11.62 -15.09 -22.96
CA VAL A 140 12.71 -14.11 -23.02
C VAL A 140 14.05 -14.75 -22.73
N ALA A 141 15.09 -14.40 -23.48
CA ALA A 141 16.44 -14.90 -23.26
C ALA A 141 16.97 -14.52 -21.86
N GLY A 142 17.65 -15.47 -21.19
CA GLY A 142 18.20 -15.25 -19.85
C GLY A 142 17.21 -15.47 -18.71
N THR A 143 16.02 -15.98 -18.99
CA THR A 143 15.01 -16.33 -17.99
C THR A 143 15.52 -17.41 -17.03
N LYS A 144 15.29 -17.22 -15.74
CA LYS A 144 15.49 -18.22 -14.68
C LYS A 144 14.15 -18.75 -14.25
N CYS A 145 14.07 -20.05 -14.00
CA CYS A 145 12.85 -20.71 -13.56
C CYS A 145 13.03 -21.39 -12.22
N TYR A 146 11.97 -21.36 -11.42
CA TYR A 146 11.94 -21.92 -10.08
C TYR A 146 10.62 -22.65 -9.87
N ARG A 147 10.70 -23.83 -9.25
CA ARG A 147 9.54 -24.51 -8.68
C ARG A 147 9.49 -24.24 -7.19
N LEU A 148 8.35 -23.78 -6.72
CA LEU A 148 8.10 -23.46 -5.34
C LEU A 148 7.15 -24.48 -4.74
N THR A 149 7.42 -24.95 -3.52
CA THR A 149 6.41 -25.54 -2.63
C THR A 149 6.06 -24.50 -1.58
N VAL A 150 4.83 -24.04 -1.60
CA VAL A 150 4.32 -23.00 -0.69
C VAL A 150 3.44 -23.66 0.36
N SER A 151 3.81 -23.49 1.64
CA SER A 151 3.11 -24.03 2.80
C SER A 151 2.55 -22.89 3.64
N CYS A 152 1.25 -22.89 3.88
CA CYS A 152 0.54 -21.88 4.66
C CYS A 152 -0.21 -22.49 5.85
N PRO A 153 -0.37 -21.76 6.97
CA PRO A 153 -1.08 -22.29 8.13
C PRO A 153 -2.52 -22.69 7.82
N GLY A 154 -2.90 -23.90 8.20
CA GLY A 154 -4.28 -24.38 8.15
C GLY A 154 -4.83 -24.77 6.76
N ILE A 155 -4.02 -24.67 5.71
CA ILE A 155 -4.38 -25.10 4.36
C ILE A 155 -3.31 -26.01 3.78
N SER A 156 -3.65 -26.79 2.73
CA SER A 156 -2.70 -27.69 2.08
C SER A 156 -1.62 -26.92 1.32
N ASP A 157 -0.43 -27.52 1.24
CA ASP A 157 0.66 -27.04 0.40
C ASP A 157 0.23 -26.97 -1.06
N ILE A 158 0.88 -26.08 -1.81
CA ILE A 158 0.67 -25.92 -3.24
C ILE A 158 2.01 -25.76 -3.95
N HIS A 159 2.06 -26.18 -5.21
CA HIS A 159 3.18 -25.90 -6.08
C HIS A 159 2.91 -24.67 -6.94
N ALA A 160 3.92 -23.83 -7.08
CA ALA A 160 3.92 -22.72 -8.02
C ALA A 160 5.20 -22.74 -8.85
N GLU A 161 5.14 -22.21 -10.05
CA GLU A 161 6.30 -21.97 -10.89
C GLU A 161 6.52 -20.48 -11.06
N VAL A 162 7.79 -20.04 -11.03
CA VAL A 162 8.18 -18.65 -11.22
C VAL A 162 9.17 -18.57 -12.38
N LYS A 163 8.87 -17.70 -13.35
CA LYS A 163 9.80 -17.27 -14.40
C LYS A 163 10.30 -15.87 -14.09
N SER A 164 11.61 -15.68 -14.13
CA SER A 164 12.24 -14.38 -13.89
C SER A 164 13.16 -14.01 -15.04
N SER A 165 12.79 -12.99 -15.80
CA SER A 165 13.55 -12.45 -16.92
C SER A 165 14.17 -11.11 -16.52
N ALA A 166 15.49 -11.01 -16.54
CA ALA A 166 16.21 -9.81 -16.14
C ALA A 166 16.84 -9.11 -17.35
N PRO A 167 17.03 -7.78 -17.32
CA PRO A 167 17.80 -7.07 -18.33
C PRO A 167 19.27 -7.51 -18.33
N SER A 168 20.01 -7.21 -19.41
CA SER A 168 21.45 -7.51 -19.51
C SER A 168 22.30 -6.75 -18.50
N ASP A 169 21.85 -5.56 -18.14
CA ASP A 169 22.50 -4.69 -17.15
C ASP A 169 21.82 -4.83 -15.79
N LYS A 170 22.32 -4.09 -14.80
CA LYS A 170 21.70 -4.05 -13.48
C LYS A 170 20.26 -3.58 -13.59
N ALA A 171 19.32 -4.36 -13.03
CA ALA A 171 17.92 -4.01 -13.05
C ALA A 171 17.62 -2.74 -12.23
N SER A 172 16.71 -1.92 -12.74
CA SER A 172 16.20 -0.71 -12.05
C SER A 172 15.18 -1.04 -10.96
N GLY A 173 14.63 -2.25 -10.97
CA GLY A 173 13.63 -2.76 -10.05
C GLY A 173 13.07 -4.08 -10.54
N THR A 174 12.00 -4.55 -9.88
CA THR A 174 11.31 -5.79 -10.26
C THR A 174 9.82 -5.54 -10.36
N ILE A 175 9.20 -6.08 -11.41
CA ILE A 175 7.75 -6.09 -11.59
C ILE A 175 7.30 -7.54 -11.61
N VAL A 176 6.39 -7.89 -10.69
CA VAL A 176 5.77 -9.21 -10.65
C VAL A 176 4.45 -9.19 -11.42
N PHE A 177 4.21 -10.24 -12.20
CA PHE A 177 3.03 -10.41 -13.04
C PHE A 177 2.24 -11.62 -12.58
N ILE A 178 0.93 -11.45 -12.43
CA ILE A 178 0.01 -12.50 -12.05
C ILE A 178 -1.26 -12.43 -12.89
N GLY A 179 -1.57 -13.56 -13.56
CA GLY A 179 -2.73 -13.70 -14.45
C GLY A 179 -4.06 -13.86 -13.71
N GLY A 180 -5.14 -13.82 -14.46
CA GLY A 180 -6.49 -14.12 -14.02
C GLY A 180 -6.71 -15.62 -13.72
N GLY A 181 -7.95 -15.99 -13.36
CA GLY A 181 -8.31 -17.39 -13.13
C GLY A 181 -7.53 -18.09 -12.00
N GLY A 182 -6.91 -17.32 -11.10
CA GLY A 182 -6.07 -17.84 -10.02
C GLY A 182 -4.61 -18.08 -10.42
N ALA A 183 -4.17 -17.58 -11.57
CA ALA A 183 -2.85 -17.78 -12.16
C ALA A 183 -2.55 -19.25 -12.47
N THR A 184 -3.31 -19.85 -13.36
CA THR A 184 -3.12 -21.23 -13.85
C THR A 184 -2.20 -21.31 -15.06
N GLU A 185 -1.75 -20.16 -15.55
CA GLU A 185 -0.76 -20.02 -16.64
C GLU A 185 0.06 -18.74 -16.45
N PHE A 186 1.24 -18.70 -17.02
CA PHE A 186 2.08 -17.51 -16.99
C PHE A 186 1.44 -16.36 -17.76
N TYR A 187 1.73 -15.15 -17.32
CA TYR A 187 1.20 -13.91 -17.91
C TYR A 187 1.51 -13.78 -19.42
N GLU A 188 2.61 -14.37 -19.89
CA GLU A 188 2.96 -14.42 -21.31
C GLU A 188 1.96 -15.21 -22.17
N GLY A 189 1.03 -15.98 -21.57
CA GLY A 189 -0.07 -16.67 -22.25
C GLY A 189 -1.15 -15.74 -22.81
N TYR A 190 -1.26 -14.50 -22.33
CA TYR A 190 -2.16 -13.51 -22.93
C TYR A 190 -1.68 -13.08 -24.33
N THR A 191 -2.62 -12.61 -25.16
CA THR A 191 -2.35 -12.19 -26.54
C THR A 191 -1.18 -11.21 -26.66
N PHE A 192 -1.09 -10.25 -25.75
CA PHE A 192 -0.01 -9.26 -25.67
C PHE A 192 0.93 -9.49 -24.48
N GLY A 193 0.77 -10.57 -23.73
CA GLY A 193 1.52 -10.86 -22.52
C GLY A 193 3.03 -10.87 -22.74
N THR A 194 3.50 -11.61 -23.74
CA THR A 194 4.94 -11.63 -24.11
C THR A 194 5.46 -10.25 -24.44
N SER A 195 4.72 -9.44 -25.20
CA SER A 195 5.17 -8.09 -25.59
C SER A 195 5.24 -7.14 -24.40
N ILE A 196 4.34 -7.27 -23.41
CA ILE A 196 4.38 -6.51 -22.15
C ILE A 196 5.64 -6.91 -21.36
N ILE A 197 5.89 -8.21 -21.18
CA ILE A 197 7.07 -8.72 -20.47
C ILE A 197 8.37 -8.22 -21.13
N ASP A 198 8.48 -8.37 -22.47
CA ASP A 198 9.64 -7.91 -23.24
C ASP A 198 9.87 -6.40 -23.07
N SER A 199 8.81 -5.61 -23.12
CA SER A 199 8.90 -4.15 -22.97
C SER A 199 9.38 -3.74 -21.57
N VAL A 200 8.93 -4.46 -20.54
CA VAL A 200 9.37 -4.26 -19.14
C VAL A 200 10.85 -4.57 -18.98
N VAL A 201 11.31 -5.69 -19.54
CA VAL A 201 12.73 -6.09 -19.50
C VAL A 201 13.59 -5.09 -20.30
N GLN A 202 13.13 -4.66 -21.49
CA GLN A 202 13.83 -3.63 -22.29
C GLN A 202 13.87 -2.27 -21.59
N SER A 203 12.89 -1.97 -20.73
CA SER A 203 12.87 -0.75 -19.91
C SER A 203 13.77 -0.84 -18.67
N GLY A 204 14.51 -1.95 -18.53
CA GLY A 204 15.50 -2.13 -17.48
C GLY A 204 14.97 -2.74 -16.18
N TYR A 205 13.77 -3.32 -16.15
CA TYR A 205 13.23 -4.01 -14.99
C TYR A 205 13.37 -5.52 -15.11
N THR A 206 13.50 -6.21 -13.99
CA THR A 206 13.27 -7.65 -13.92
C THR A 206 11.76 -7.90 -13.97
N ALA A 207 11.31 -8.72 -14.92
CA ALA A 207 9.94 -9.21 -14.98
C ALA A 207 9.87 -10.60 -14.33
N ALA A 208 9.07 -10.76 -13.28
CA ALA A 208 8.84 -12.04 -12.62
C ALA A 208 7.37 -12.45 -12.80
N GLN A 209 7.13 -13.62 -13.34
CA GLN A 209 5.81 -14.18 -13.56
C GLN A 209 5.61 -15.38 -12.64
N ILE A 210 4.37 -15.61 -12.20
CA ILE A 210 4.01 -16.77 -11.39
C ILE A 210 2.79 -17.47 -11.96
N ASP A 211 2.83 -18.82 -11.94
CA ASP A 211 1.65 -19.64 -12.15
C ASP A 211 1.57 -20.80 -11.14
N PHE A 212 0.45 -21.51 -11.16
CA PHE A 212 0.17 -22.67 -10.31
C PHE A 212 -0.32 -23.84 -11.21
N PRO A 213 0.57 -24.49 -11.95
CA PRO A 213 0.20 -25.39 -13.05
C PRO A 213 -0.52 -26.66 -12.60
N ASP A 214 -0.28 -27.12 -11.37
CA ASP A 214 -0.85 -28.36 -10.83
C ASP A 214 -2.22 -28.14 -10.15
N ALA A 215 -2.77 -26.91 -10.20
CA ALA A 215 -3.95 -26.50 -9.46
C ALA A 215 -5.03 -25.94 -10.39
N SER A 216 -6.22 -26.55 -10.43
CA SER A 216 -7.30 -26.20 -11.37
C SER A 216 -7.81 -24.76 -11.27
N LEU A 217 -7.64 -24.13 -10.11
CA LEU A 217 -7.99 -22.73 -9.85
C LEU A 217 -6.78 -21.94 -9.31
N GLY A 218 -5.58 -22.36 -9.65
CA GLY A 218 -4.36 -21.72 -9.23
C GLY A 218 -4.28 -21.59 -7.70
N TRP A 219 -3.87 -20.43 -7.19
CA TRP A 219 -3.75 -20.17 -5.75
C TRP A 219 -5.08 -20.27 -4.99
N LEU A 220 -6.23 -20.19 -5.67
CA LEU A 220 -7.57 -20.35 -5.11
C LEU A 220 -8.01 -21.80 -4.92
N THR A 221 -7.19 -22.80 -5.28
CA THR A 221 -7.56 -24.21 -5.24
C THR A 221 -7.70 -24.74 -3.82
N GLY A 222 -8.84 -25.36 -3.51
CA GLY A 222 -9.09 -26.12 -2.28
C GLY A 222 -9.79 -25.31 -1.20
N PRO A 223 -10.27 -26.00 -0.14
CA PRO A 223 -11.04 -25.36 0.93
C PRO A 223 -10.16 -24.47 1.81
N GLY A 224 -10.73 -23.37 2.29
CA GLY A 224 -10.04 -22.41 3.18
C GLY A 224 -10.64 -21.01 3.12
N GLY A 225 -11.43 -20.72 2.09
CA GLY A 225 -11.91 -19.37 1.78
C GLY A 225 -10.84 -18.49 1.12
N GLY A 226 -11.27 -17.48 0.40
CA GLY A 226 -10.38 -16.64 -0.40
C GLY A 226 -9.23 -16.02 0.38
N ARG A 227 -9.52 -15.57 1.61
CA ARG A 227 -8.54 -14.93 2.49
C ARG A 227 -7.42 -15.88 2.91
N ALA A 228 -7.73 -17.08 3.42
CA ALA A 228 -6.69 -18.03 3.85
C ALA A 228 -5.87 -18.55 2.65
N LEU A 229 -6.55 -18.80 1.51
CA LEU A 229 -5.87 -19.25 0.29
C LEU A 229 -4.92 -18.17 -0.27
N ALA A 230 -5.22 -16.88 -0.06
CA ALA A 230 -4.34 -15.78 -0.46
C ALA A 230 -2.99 -15.75 0.30
N CYS A 231 -2.86 -16.47 1.42
CA CYS A 231 -1.55 -16.69 2.06
C CYS A 231 -0.52 -17.24 1.06
N ARG A 232 -0.93 -18.15 0.19
CA ARG A 232 -0.06 -18.82 -0.80
C ARG A 232 0.63 -17.81 -1.71
N ILE A 233 -0.17 -16.91 -2.29
CA ILE A 233 0.36 -15.92 -3.23
C ILE A 233 1.13 -14.81 -2.51
N ALA A 234 0.67 -14.36 -1.34
CA ALA A 234 1.39 -13.38 -0.53
C ALA A 234 2.76 -13.93 -0.08
N THR A 235 2.82 -15.22 0.28
CA THR A 235 4.08 -15.91 0.63
C THR A 235 5.01 -16.03 -0.58
N ALA A 236 4.48 -16.33 -1.77
CA ALA A 236 5.24 -16.38 -2.99
C ALA A 236 5.78 -14.98 -3.39
N PHE A 237 4.99 -13.91 -3.25
CA PHE A 237 5.45 -12.54 -3.47
C PHE A 237 6.59 -12.16 -2.51
N ARG A 238 6.48 -12.56 -1.25
CA ARG A 238 7.55 -12.35 -0.27
C ARG A 238 8.83 -13.08 -0.68
N TRP A 239 8.73 -14.33 -1.12
CA TRP A 239 9.86 -15.08 -1.63
C TRP A 239 10.47 -14.40 -2.88
N MET A 240 9.66 -13.89 -3.81
CA MET A 240 10.16 -13.14 -4.96
C MET A 240 10.90 -11.87 -4.53
N TYR A 241 10.39 -11.15 -3.54
CA TYR A 241 11.09 -10.00 -2.97
C TYR A 241 12.45 -10.39 -2.39
N ASP A 242 12.53 -11.48 -1.63
CA ASP A 242 13.76 -11.89 -0.96
C ASP A 242 14.78 -12.58 -1.89
N SER A 243 14.33 -13.22 -2.99
CA SER A 243 15.14 -14.13 -3.81
C SER A 243 15.31 -13.71 -5.26
N VAL A 244 14.37 -12.95 -5.82
CA VAL A 244 14.38 -12.47 -7.21
C VAL A 244 14.69 -10.98 -7.28
N HIS A 245 14.12 -10.18 -6.39
CA HIS A 245 14.37 -8.75 -6.27
C HIS A 245 15.66 -8.50 -5.45
N LEU A 246 16.81 -8.52 -6.13
CA LEU A 246 18.13 -8.59 -5.48
C LEU A 246 18.59 -7.29 -4.81
N ASP A 247 17.98 -6.16 -5.13
CA ASP A 247 18.38 -4.85 -4.60
C ASP A 247 17.62 -4.45 -3.31
N GLY A 248 16.69 -5.28 -2.83
CA GLY A 248 15.92 -5.02 -1.62
C GLY A 248 15.23 -3.64 -1.67
N ALA A 249 15.24 -2.92 -0.55
CA ALA A 249 14.61 -1.59 -0.47
C ALA A 249 15.31 -0.48 -1.29
N ALA A 250 16.44 -0.76 -1.95
CA ALA A 250 17.15 0.23 -2.78
C ALA A 250 16.60 0.36 -4.20
N ALA A 251 15.65 -0.50 -4.59
CA ALA A 251 15.00 -0.48 -5.89
C ALA A 251 13.49 -0.76 -5.73
N PRO A 252 12.62 -0.29 -6.64
CA PRO A 252 11.19 -0.55 -6.54
C PRO A 252 10.84 -2.02 -6.80
N PHE A 253 9.92 -2.54 -5.99
CA PHE A 253 9.27 -3.82 -6.19
C PHE A 253 7.80 -3.55 -6.47
N CYS A 254 7.32 -3.87 -7.66
CA CYS A 254 5.98 -3.53 -8.13
C CYS A 254 5.21 -4.78 -8.53
N GLY A 255 3.89 -4.67 -8.58
CA GLY A 255 3.01 -5.76 -8.97
C GLY A 255 2.02 -5.34 -10.04
N HIS A 256 1.80 -6.21 -11.03
CA HIS A 256 0.68 -6.10 -11.96
C HIS A 256 -0.14 -7.38 -11.90
N GLY A 257 -1.44 -7.24 -11.67
CA GLY A 257 -2.38 -8.34 -11.57
C GLY A 257 -3.63 -8.10 -12.41
N GLU A 258 -4.05 -9.14 -13.14
CA GLU A 258 -5.26 -9.13 -13.95
C GLU A 258 -6.35 -9.98 -13.27
N SER A 259 -7.59 -9.49 -13.14
CA SER A 259 -8.74 -10.22 -12.58
C SER A 259 -8.41 -10.86 -11.21
N ALA A 260 -8.39 -12.20 -11.10
CA ALA A 260 -7.98 -12.90 -9.87
C ALA A 260 -6.53 -12.58 -9.45
N GLY A 261 -5.66 -12.17 -10.37
CA GLY A 261 -4.32 -11.66 -10.07
C GLY A 261 -4.36 -10.32 -9.32
N SER A 262 -5.29 -9.43 -9.67
CA SER A 262 -5.53 -8.21 -8.91
C SER A 262 -6.11 -8.48 -7.52
N THR A 263 -6.93 -9.53 -7.39
CA THR A 263 -7.39 -10.03 -6.08
C THR A 263 -6.24 -10.52 -5.22
N ALA A 264 -5.27 -11.24 -5.80
CA ALA A 264 -4.07 -11.70 -5.10
C ALA A 264 -3.25 -10.53 -4.55
N LEU A 265 -3.03 -9.48 -5.35
CA LEU A 265 -2.38 -8.24 -4.90
C LEU A 265 -3.18 -7.57 -3.79
N ALA A 266 -4.49 -7.40 -3.96
CA ALA A 266 -5.35 -6.75 -2.98
C ALA A 266 -5.36 -7.48 -1.63
N PHE A 267 -5.49 -8.82 -1.61
CA PHE A 267 -5.36 -9.62 -0.38
C PHE A 267 -3.97 -9.48 0.25
N SER A 268 -2.92 -9.53 -0.56
CA SER A 268 -1.54 -9.41 -0.08
C SER A 268 -1.28 -8.08 0.62
N LEU A 269 -1.81 -6.99 0.09
CA LEU A 269 -1.75 -5.66 0.72
C LEU A 269 -2.63 -5.61 1.98
N SER A 270 -3.90 -6.01 1.84
CA SER A 270 -4.95 -5.77 2.86
C SER A 270 -4.93 -6.74 4.02
N HIS A 271 -4.29 -7.91 3.89
CA HIS A 271 -4.29 -8.94 4.94
C HIS A 271 -2.92 -9.48 5.32
N TYR A 272 -1.92 -9.38 4.44
CA TYR A 272 -0.61 -10.03 4.64
C TYR A 272 0.56 -9.06 4.75
N GLY A 273 0.28 -7.75 4.87
CA GLY A 273 1.32 -6.74 5.14
C GLY A 273 2.30 -6.48 3.98
N MET A 274 1.98 -6.96 2.77
CA MET A 274 2.86 -6.80 1.60
C MET A 274 2.97 -5.35 1.12
N ALA A 275 2.15 -4.44 1.61
CA ALA A 275 2.30 -2.99 1.37
C ALA A 275 3.64 -2.42 1.88
N SER A 276 4.34 -3.13 2.79
CA SER A 276 5.69 -2.75 3.22
C SER A 276 6.79 -3.08 2.19
N PHE A 277 6.45 -3.86 1.16
CA PHE A 277 7.39 -4.34 0.15
C PHE A 277 7.08 -3.77 -1.24
N PHE A 278 5.81 -3.65 -1.61
CA PHE A 278 5.43 -3.08 -2.88
C PHE A 278 5.54 -1.55 -2.89
N SER A 279 6.26 -1.02 -3.87
CA SER A 279 6.29 0.43 -4.15
C SER A 279 5.04 0.85 -4.93
N MET A 280 4.50 -0.04 -5.78
CA MET A 280 3.30 0.18 -6.57
C MET A 280 2.63 -1.15 -6.91
N VAL A 281 1.32 -1.16 -6.94
CA VAL A 281 0.55 -2.24 -7.56
C VAL A 281 -0.42 -1.67 -8.59
N GLU A 282 -0.54 -2.38 -9.73
CA GLU A 282 -1.52 -2.11 -10.75
C GLU A 282 -2.51 -3.27 -10.81
N ALA A 283 -3.77 -2.97 -10.52
CA ALA A 283 -4.87 -3.91 -10.53
C ALA A 283 -5.71 -3.69 -11.80
N ALA A 284 -5.63 -4.61 -12.74
CA ALA A 284 -6.40 -4.59 -13.98
C ALA A 284 -7.64 -5.48 -13.85
N ALA A 285 -8.81 -4.97 -14.23
CA ALA A 285 -10.09 -5.67 -14.21
C ALA A 285 -10.44 -6.35 -12.86
N GLY A 286 -10.08 -5.73 -11.75
CA GLY A 286 -10.31 -6.31 -10.41
C GLY A 286 -9.84 -5.40 -9.28
N PRO A 287 -9.95 -5.83 -7.98
CA PRO A 287 -10.13 -7.21 -7.50
C PRO A 287 -11.60 -7.68 -7.45
N PRO A 288 -11.92 -8.79 -8.11
CA PRO A 288 -13.30 -9.32 -8.12
C PRO A 288 -13.79 -9.90 -6.78
N LEU A 289 -12.92 -10.26 -5.85
CA LEU A 289 -13.30 -10.79 -4.54
C LEU A 289 -13.18 -9.72 -3.43
N ALA A 290 -13.38 -8.46 -3.78
CA ALA A 290 -13.36 -7.39 -2.78
C ALA A 290 -14.52 -7.50 -1.79
N ARG A 291 -15.69 -7.96 -2.23
CA ARG A 291 -16.89 -8.17 -1.42
C ARG A 291 -17.64 -9.45 -1.85
N ILE A 292 -17.13 -10.60 -1.43
CA ILE A 292 -17.69 -11.93 -1.77
C ILE A 292 -19.18 -12.04 -1.36
N ASP A 293 -19.57 -11.43 -0.25
CA ASP A 293 -20.95 -11.38 0.20
C ASP A 293 -21.87 -10.69 -0.82
N ASN A 294 -21.45 -9.58 -1.41
CA ASN A 294 -22.23 -8.90 -2.45
C ASN A 294 -22.39 -9.78 -3.69
N GLY A 295 -21.29 -10.39 -4.16
CA GLY A 295 -21.29 -11.22 -5.34
C GLY A 295 -22.09 -12.51 -5.19
N CYS A 296 -21.97 -13.20 -4.05
CA CYS A 296 -22.67 -14.46 -3.80
C CYS A 296 -24.14 -14.29 -3.45
N LEU A 297 -24.48 -13.31 -2.59
CA LEU A 297 -25.84 -13.13 -2.06
C LEU A 297 -26.73 -12.24 -2.93
N CYS A 298 -26.14 -11.48 -3.85
CA CYS A 298 -26.87 -10.63 -4.79
C CYS A 298 -27.73 -9.53 -4.12
N HIS A 299 -27.37 -9.09 -2.92
CA HIS A 299 -28.16 -8.12 -2.14
C HIS A 299 -27.90 -6.67 -2.56
N GLN A 300 -26.83 -6.41 -3.26
CA GLN A 300 -26.48 -5.07 -3.65
C GLN A 300 -27.19 -4.65 -4.95
N PRO A 301 -27.57 -3.38 -5.07
CA PRO A 301 -28.16 -2.89 -6.29
C PRO A 301 -27.15 -2.90 -7.44
N VAL A 302 -27.66 -2.84 -8.67
CA VAL A 302 -26.84 -2.53 -9.84
C VAL A 302 -26.27 -1.11 -9.70
N ILE A 303 -25.00 -0.93 -10.03
CA ILE A 303 -24.33 0.38 -10.02
C ILE A 303 -23.63 0.63 -11.35
N ALA A 304 -23.43 1.90 -11.68
CA ALA A 304 -22.56 2.26 -12.78
C ALA A 304 -21.10 1.97 -12.40
N GLY A 305 -20.33 1.38 -13.31
CA GLY A 305 -18.88 1.26 -13.17
C GLY A 305 -18.19 2.61 -13.34
N PRO A 306 -16.89 2.72 -13.00
CA PRO A 306 -16.15 3.96 -13.15
C PRO A 306 -16.00 4.39 -14.62
N CYS A 307 -16.12 3.46 -15.58
CA CYS A 307 -15.83 3.66 -17.01
C CYS A 307 -17.07 3.64 -17.91
N SER A 308 -18.22 3.32 -17.38
CA SER A 308 -19.46 3.21 -18.16
C SER A 308 -20.65 3.67 -17.35
N ALA A 309 -21.61 4.34 -18.02
CA ALA A 309 -22.91 4.63 -17.42
C ALA A 309 -23.82 3.38 -17.35
N THR A 310 -23.39 2.26 -17.91
CA THR A 310 -24.13 0.99 -17.86
C THR A 310 -24.15 0.49 -16.42
N LEU A 311 -25.33 0.14 -15.94
CA LEU A 311 -25.52 -0.45 -14.63
C LEU A 311 -25.03 -1.90 -14.63
N ILE A 312 -24.13 -2.21 -13.72
CA ILE A 312 -23.52 -3.54 -13.59
C ILE A 312 -24.11 -4.25 -12.38
N PRO A 313 -24.61 -5.49 -12.52
CA PRO A 313 -25.00 -6.30 -11.37
C PRO A 313 -23.78 -6.57 -10.48
N GLN A 314 -23.97 -6.49 -9.16
CA GLN A 314 -22.92 -6.91 -8.22
C GLN A 314 -22.97 -8.41 -7.90
N CYS A 315 -23.94 -9.12 -8.46
CA CYS A 315 -24.09 -10.56 -8.34
C CYS A 315 -23.10 -11.26 -9.26
N TYR A 316 -22.32 -12.19 -8.73
CA TYR A 316 -21.41 -12.97 -9.56
C TYR A 316 -22.13 -13.79 -10.61
N GLU A 317 -21.53 -13.87 -11.78
CA GLU A 317 -21.88 -14.79 -12.84
C GLU A 317 -21.70 -16.24 -12.36
N PRO A 318 -22.38 -17.22 -12.96
CA PRO A 318 -22.34 -18.62 -12.49
C PRO A 318 -20.93 -19.24 -12.44
N ASP A 319 -20.05 -18.85 -13.34
CA ASP A 319 -18.65 -19.30 -13.38
C ASP A 319 -17.82 -18.72 -12.23
N VAL A 320 -18.01 -17.43 -11.89
CA VAL A 320 -17.38 -16.81 -10.74
C VAL A 320 -17.90 -17.41 -9.43
N LYS A 321 -19.22 -17.69 -9.33
CA LYS A 321 -19.79 -18.41 -8.18
C LYS A 321 -19.17 -19.80 -8.02
N ALA A 322 -18.94 -20.52 -9.12
CA ALA A 322 -18.29 -21.82 -9.07
C ALA A 322 -16.82 -21.75 -8.61
N ILE A 323 -16.10 -20.68 -8.97
CA ILE A 323 -14.74 -20.43 -8.47
C ILE A 323 -14.77 -20.19 -6.96
N VAL A 324 -15.68 -19.35 -6.49
CA VAL A 324 -15.85 -19.10 -5.05
C VAL A 324 -16.25 -20.37 -4.30
N ASP A 325 -17.21 -21.13 -4.82
CA ASP A 325 -17.66 -22.41 -4.22
C ASP A 325 -16.50 -23.40 -4.05
N ALA A 326 -15.58 -23.44 -5.00
CA ALA A 326 -14.43 -24.35 -4.91
C ALA A 326 -13.41 -23.95 -3.82
N THR A 327 -13.54 -22.76 -3.24
CA THR A 327 -12.75 -22.33 -2.09
C THR A 327 -13.34 -22.78 -0.75
N TYR A 328 -14.51 -23.41 -0.74
CA TYR A 328 -15.21 -23.90 0.45
C TYR A 328 -15.46 -25.42 0.40
N PRO A 329 -15.72 -26.06 1.53
CA PRO A 329 -16.10 -27.48 1.57
C PRO A 329 -17.47 -27.81 0.94
N ALA A 330 -18.30 -26.79 0.71
CA ALA A 330 -19.64 -26.90 0.13
C ALA A 330 -19.89 -25.70 -0.82
N PRO A 331 -20.84 -25.82 -1.78
CA PRO A 331 -21.13 -24.77 -2.75
C PRO A 331 -21.93 -23.61 -2.14
N LEU A 332 -21.33 -22.88 -1.20
CA LEU A 332 -21.98 -21.85 -0.40
C LEU A 332 -22.46 -20.66 -1.24
N CYS A 333 -21.68 -20.25 -2.22
CA CYS A 333 -21.97 -19.08 -3.06
C CYS A 333 -23.13 -19.35 -4.05
N SER A 334 -23.16 -20.53 -4.67
CA SER A 334 -24.26 -20.93 -5.55
C SER A 334 -25.56 -21.17 -4.81
N GLN A 335 -25.52 -21.57 -3.55
CA GLN A 335 -26.70 -21.73 -2.69
C GLN A 335 -27.29 -20.38 -2.27
N GLY A 336 -26.48 -19.31 -2.17
CA GLY A 336 -26.93 -17.95 -1.91
C GLY A 336 -27.68 -17.78 -0.59
N SER A 337 -27.25 -18.46 0.47
CA SER A 337 -27.88 -18.39 1.79
C SER A 337 -27.35 -17.20 2.60
N ASP A 338 -28.22 -16.36 3.15
CA ASP A 338 -27.87 -15.24 4.03
C ASP A 338 -27.14 -15.70 5.31
N SER A 339 -27.28 -16.97 5.71
CA SER A 339 -26.54 -17.52 6.83
C SER A 339 -25.02 -17.51 6.62
N GLU A 340 -24.57 -17.46 5.37
CA GLU A 340 -23.14 -17.47 4.99
C GLU A 340 -22.55 -16.06 4.87
N ALA A 341 -23.34 -15.00 5.03
CA ALA A 341 -22.89 -13.62 4.85
C ALA A 341 -21.66 -13.29 5.71
N VAL A 342 -21.61 -13.75 6.95
CA VAL A 342 -20.48 -13.53 7.88
C VAL A 342 -19.19 -14.19 7.34
N THR A 343 -19.30 -15.41 6.82
CA THR A 343 -18.18 -16.15 6.21
C THR A 343 -17.67 -15.40 4.98
N PHE A 344 -18.56 -14.99 4.08
CA PHE A 344 -18.17 -14.25 2.87
C PHE A 344 -17.55 -12.90 3.18
N ILE A 345 -18.08 -12.15 4.15
CA ILE A 345 -17.48 -10.89 4.59
C ILE A 345 -16.08 -11.13 5.14
N HIS A 346 -15.91 -12.13 6.02
CA HIS A 346 -14.61 -12.47 6.59
C HIS A 346 -13.57 -12.82 5.51
N ASP A 347 -13.97 -13.53 4.48
CA ASP A 347 -13.11 -14.01 3.40
C ASP A 347 -12.95 -13.01 2.25
N SER A 348 -13.61 -11.85 2.31
CA SER A 348 -13.47 -10.77 1.34
C SER A 348 -12.17 -9.98 1.54
N VAL A 349 -11.68 -9.30 0.50
CA VAL A 349 -10.58 -8.33 0.63
C VAL A 349 -10.98 -7.22 1.61
N LEU A 350 -12.24 -6.76 1.54
CA LEU A 350 -12.83 -5.77 2.46
C LEU A 350 -13.60 -6.50 3.57
N SER A 351 -12.90 -7.14 4.48
CA SER A 351 -13.46 -7.99 5.54
C SER A 351 -13.85 -7.25 6.83
N GLY A 352 -13.82 -5.93 6.83
CA GLY A 352 -14.20 -5.12 8.00
C GLY A 352 -13.02 -4.64 8.83
N SER A 353 -13.12 -4.71 10.17
CA SER A 353 -12.16 -4.05 11.08
C SER A 353 -10.74 -4.63 11.10
N ASP A 354 -10.51 -5.80 10.54
CA ASP A 354 -9.20 -6.44 10.45
C ASP A 354 -8.54 -6.28 9.07
N THR A 355 -9.15 -5.54 8.16
CA THR A 355 -8.59 -5.19 6.85
C THR A 355 -7.59 -4.06 7.00
N LEU A 356 -6.37 -4.23 6.49
CA LEU A 356 -5.41 -3.16 6.35
C LEU A 356 -5.79 -2.31 5.13
N LEU A 357 -6.03 -1.02 5.32
CA LEU A 357 -6.47 -0.11 4.26
C LEU A 357 -5.51 1.07 4.03
N ALA A 358 -4.48 1.22 4.85
CA ALA A 358 -3.50 2.29 4.70
C ALA A 358 -2.19 1.77 4.09
N PHE A 359 -1.88 2.23 2.89
CA PHE A 359 -0.68 1.84 2.12
C PHE A 359 0.17 3.08 1.79
N PRO A 360 0.80 3.73 2.77
CA PRO A 360 1.42 5.05 2.58
C PRO A 360 2.64 5.04 1.63
N ASN A 361 3.26 3.88 1.46
CA ASN A 361 4.45 3.70 0.63
C ASN A 361 4.18 2.86 -0.63
N THR A 362 2.91 2.54 -0.90
CA THR A 362 2.50 1.73 -2.06
C THR A 362 1.49 2.51 -2.87
N ASP A 363 1.80 2.86 -4.10
CA ASP A 363 0.79 3.41 -5.01
C ASP A 363 -0.14 2.30 -5.51
N VAL A 364 -1.42 2.63 -5.63
CA VAL A 364 -2.43 1.73 -6.19
C VAL A 364 -2.99 2.32 -7.47
N HIS A 365 -2.72 1.66 -8.58
CA HIS A 365 -3.28 1.98 -9.87
C HIS A 365 -4.37 0.97 -10.22
N GLN A 366 -5.49 1.46 -10.75
CA GLN A 366 -6.57 0.62 -11.24
C GLN A 366 -6.86 0.91 -12.69
N LEU A 367 -6.90 -0.15 -13.48
CA LEU A 367 -7.28 -0.11 -14.88
C LEU A 367 -8.58 -0.87 -15.09
N PHE A 368 -9.54 -0.25 -15.76
CA PHE A 368 -10.81 -0.84 -16.13
C PHE A 368 -11.00 -0.74 -17.63
N GLY A 369 -11.42 -1.84 -18.26
CA GLY A 369 -11.87 -1.83 -19.64
C GLY A 369 -13.24 -1.12 -19.74
N ASP A 370 -13.45 -0.28 -20.76
CA ASP A 370 -14.72 0.41 -20.98
C ASP A 370 -15.86 -0.53 -21.40
N ASN A 371 -15.51 -1.74 -21.85
CA ASN A 371 -16.44 -2.82 -22.22
C ASN A 371 -16.47 -3.96 -21.18
N ASP A 372 -15.83 -3.80 -20.03
CA ASP A 372 -15.92 -4.75 -18.91
C ASP A 372 -17.19 -4.46 -18.10
N LEU A 373 -18.18 -5.34 -18.22
CA LEU A 373 -19.49 -5.25 -17.53
C LEU A 373 -19.65 -6.37 -16.49
N THR A 374 -18.57 -7.00 -16.07
CA THR A 374 -18.60 -8.05 -15.05
C THR A 374 -18.82 -7.49 -13.64
N ALA A 375 -19.29 -8.33 -12.74
CA ALA A 375 -19.45 -7.99 -11.32
C ALA A 375 -18.12 -7.64 -10.61
N ALA A 376 -16.97 -7.96 -11.20
CA ALA A 376 -15.66 -7.59 -10.72
C ALA A 376 -15.46 -6.06 -10.62
N ILE A 377 -16.04 -5.29 -11.54
CA ILE A 377 -15.82 -3.85 -11.65
C ILE A 377 -16.35 -3.05 -10.44
N PRO A 378 -17.62 -3.23 -10.01
CA PRO A 378 -18.14 -2.56 -8.81
C PRO A 378 -17.33 -2.86 -7.56
N GLU A 379 -16.91 -4.11 -7.38
CA GLU A 379 -16.13 -4.53 -6.21
C GLU A 379 -14.72 -3.95 -6.22
N ALA A 380 -14.05 -4.01 -7.36
CA ALA A 380 -12.74 -3.41 -7.56
C ALA A 380 -12.76 -1.90 -7.29
N TYR A 381 -13.76 -1.21 -7.80
CA TYR A 381 -13.92 0.22 -7.56
C TYR A 381 -14.17 0.52 -6.08
N GLN A 382 -14.99 -0.29 -5.41
CA GLN A 382 -15.22 -0.16 -3.97
C GLN A 382 -13.93 -0.32 -3.16
N TRP A 383 -13.09 -1.32 -3.48
CA TRP A 383 -11.79 -1.49 -2.84
C TRP A 383 -10.90 -0.27 -3.06
N SER A 384 -10.79 0.23 -4.29
CA SER A 384 -9.97 1.41 -4.59
C SER A 384 -10.40 2.65 -3.82
N GLN A 385 -11.71 2.81 -3.59
CA GLN A 385 -12.21 3.94 -2.79
C GLN A 385 -11.91 3.78 -1.29
N SER A 386 -11.78 2.54 -0.82
CA SER A 386 -11.58 2.21 0.60
C SER A 386 -10.12 2.37 1.04
N VAL A 387 -9.15 2.17 0.14
CA VAL A 387 -7.73 2.24 0.51
C VAL A 387 -7.23 3.68 0.63
N SER A 388 -6.40 3.94 1.66
CA SER A 388 -5.75 5.21 1.90
C SER A 388 -4.32 5.17 1.36
N THR A 389 -4.15 5.64 0.13
CA THR A 389 -2.87 5.68 -0.59
C THR A 389 -2.94 6.69 -1.72
N ARG A 390 -1.81 6.95 -2.40
CA ARG A 390 -1.85 7.55 -3.72
C ARG A 390 -2.46 6.57 -4.69
N LYS A 391 -3.49 6.98 -5.36
CA LYS A 391 -4.25 6.10 -6.27
C LYS A 391 -4.61 6.80 -7.56
N ASN A 392 -4.63 6.01 -8.62
CA ASN A 392 -5.10 6.40 -9.92
C ASN A 392 -6.10 5.37 -10.42
N THR A 393 -7.17 5.82 -11.04
CA THR A 393 -8.18 4.96 -11.66
C THR A 393 -8.39 5.43 -13.08
N GLU A 394 -8.14 4.56 -14.03
CA GLU A 394 -8.20 4.87 -15.44
C GLU A 394 -9.08 3.89 -16.20
N CYS A 395 -9.76 4.41 -17.22
CA CYS A 395 -10.55 3.64 -18.15
C CYS A 395 -9.79 3.46 -19.45
N VAL A 396 -9.73 2.24 -19.93
CA VAL A 396 -9.04 1.90 -21.17
C VAL A 396 -10.06 1.58 -22.24
N ALA A 397 -10.01 2.37 -23.32
CA ALA A 397 -10.93 2.22 -24.45
C ALA A 397 -10.73 0.87 -25.14
N ASN A 398 -11.79 0.38 -25.77
CA ASN A 398 -11.81 -0.86 -26.55
C ASN A 398 -11.31 -2.09 -25.78
N SER A 399 -11.45 -2.11 -24.48
CA SER A 399 -10.93 -3.17 -23.60
C SER A 399 -12.05 -3.82 -22.79
N GLY A 400 -12.02 -5.14 -22.72
CA GLY A 400 -12.92 -5.94 -21.87
C GLY A 400 -12.22 -6.47 -20.64
N HIS A 401 -12.78 -7.52 -20.01
CA HIS A 401 -12.31 -8.07 -18.75
C HIS A 401 -10.85 -8.57 -18.81
N SER A 402 -10.49 -9.38 -19.80
CA SER A 402 -9.10 -9.88 -19.95
C SER A 402 -8.23 -8.83 -20.64
N MET A 403 -7.89 -7.77 -19.92
CA MET A 403 -7.23 -6.57 -20.46
C MET A 403 -5.96 -6.84 -21.27
N PRO A 404 -5.04 -7.78 -20.88
CA PRO A 404 -3.83 -8.03 -21.66
C PRO A 404 -4.07 -8.68 -23.04
N ASN A 405 -5.31 -8.99 -23.37
CA ASN A 405 -5.70 -9.46 -24.70
C ASN A 405 -6.09 -8.31 -25.66
N PHE A 406 -6.13 -7.06 -25.17
CA PHE A 406 -6.50 -5.87 -25.93
C PHE A 406 -5.29 -4.97 -26.15
N GLN A 407 -5.11 -4.47 -27.39
CA GLN A 407 -3.94 -3.66 -27.75
C GLN A 407 -3.85 -2.36 -26.94
N ASP A 408 -4.99 -1.67 -26.75
CA ASP A 408 -5.01 -0.40 -26.03
C ASP A 408 -4.66 -0.61 -24.55
N ALA A 409 -5.16 -1.68 -23.94
CA ALA A 409 -4.82 -2.05 -22.57
C ALA A 409 -3.36 -2.49 -22.44
N ALA A 410 -2.83 -3.30 -23.36
CA ALA A 410 -1.43 -3.69 -23.34
C ALA A 410 -0.48 -2.47 -23.43
N THR A 411 -0.84 -1.50 -24.28
CA THR A 411 -0.09 -0.24 -24.41
C THR A 411 -0.13 0.56 -23.11
N LYS A 412 -1.31 0.66 -22.49
CA LYS A 412 -1.48 1.37 -21.22
C LYS A 412 -0.74 0.70 -20.07
N ILE A 413 -0.88 -0.61 -19.89
CA ILE A 413 -0.17 -1.40 -18.87
C ILE A 413 1.34 -1.17 -18.98
N THR A 414 1.90 -1.29 -20.19
CA THR A 414 3.34 -1.08 -20.41
C THR A 414 3.78 0.34 -20.03
N ALA A 415 3.00 1.35 -20.41
CA ALA A 415 3.31 2.75 -20.11
C ALA A 415 3.24 3.06 -18.60
N ASP A 416 2.26 2.51 -17.91
CA ASP A 416 2.06 2.71 -16.47
C ASP A 416 3.15 2.04 -15.66
N LEU A 417 3.46 0.80 -15.94
CA LEU A 417 4.54 0.07 -15.27
C LEU A 417 5.88 0.79 -15.41
N GLY A 418 6.21 1.31 -16.60
CA GLY A 418 7.42 2.09 -16.84
C GLY A 418 7.42 3.47 -16.16
N THR A 419 6.24 4.05 -15.92
CA THR A 419 6.08 5.39 -15.36
C THR A 419 6.03 5.39 -13.85
N PHE A 420 5.28 4.47 -13.25
CA PHE A 420 4.88 4.51 -11.84
C PHE A 420 5.63 3.51 -10.97
N CYS A 421 6.27 2.47 -11.54
CA CYS A 421 7.12 1.57 -10.76
C CYS A 421 8.42 2.28 -10.36
N LYS A 422 8.37 3.04 -9.27
CA LYS A 422 9.49 3.83 -8.73
C LYS A 422 9.50 3.76 -7.21
N LEU A 423 10.65 4.02 -6.59
CA LEU A 423 10.73 4.27 -5.15
C LEU A 423 9.94 5.53 -4.79
N GLN A 424 9.26 5.47 -3.67
CA GLN A 424 8.36 6.50 -3.15
C GLN A 424 9.09 7.43 -2.18
#